data_394d30325aee59b4fc8127021964e02b
#
_entry.id   394d30325aee59b4fc8127021964e02b
#
_cell.length_a   1.000
_cell.length_b   1.000
_cell.length_c   1.000
_cell.angle_alpha   90.00
_cell.angle_beta   90.00
_cell.angle_gamma   90.00
#
_symmetry.space_group_name_H-M   'P 1'
#
loop_
_entity.id
_entity.type
_entity.pdbx_description
1 polymer ?
#
loop_
_entity_poly.entity_id
_entity_poly.type
_entity_poly.pdbx_seq_one_letter_code
_entity_poly.pdbx_strand_id
1 'polypeptide(L)'
;MKHGRSIVAALLGTALLIGSLSGCGSTEPSGGSDGEYQKINLSMAVNGTDTQIDSLVAHHFADLVEERSGGNVTIDVFPNDTLAGGNSTKGVEYIAVGGSDLGAYATCVLANLEPKMSVATLPWSFTSYQQARQVIDTTGGAYYAKLLEAKGIT
;
A
#
# COMPACT_ATOMS: atom_id res chain seq x y z
N MET A 1 66.74 8.18 -8.09
CA MET A 1 67.52 6.96 -8.45
C MET A 1 66.47 5.94 -8.82
N LYS A 2 66.32 5.75 -10.11
CA LYS A 2 66.59 4.51 -10.86
C LYS A 2 65.51 3.46 -10.65
N HIS A 3 64.66 3.33 -11.64
CA HIS A 3 64.62 2.29 -12.73
C HIS A 3 63.87 1.04 -12.27
N GLY A 4 63.03 0.39 -13.06
CA GLY A 4 62.74 0.23 -14.47
C GLY A 4 61.49 -0.61 -14.56
N ARG A 5 60.60 -0.37 -15.51
CA ARG A 5 60.51 -0.95 -16.87
C ARG A 5 60.50 -2.47 -16.94
N SER A 6 59.39 -3.02 -17.42
CA SER A 6 59.19 -3.80 -18.65
C SER A 6 57.89 -4.58 -18.57
N ILE A 7 56.86 -4.35 -19.38
CA ILE A 7 56.59 -4.74 -20.79
C ILE A 7 56.60 -6.27 -20.97
N VAL A 8 55.52 -6.76 -21.54
CA VAL A 8 55.27 -7.73 -22.63
C VAL A 8 54.00 -8.51 -22.31
N ALA A 9 52.89 -8.26 -22.93
CA ALA A 9 52.42 -8.54 -24.30
C ALA A 9 51.82 -9.94 -24.46
N ALA A 10 50.54 -9.90 -24.81
CA ALA A 10 49.85 -10.56 -25.92
C ALA A 10 49.62 -12.08 -25.86
N LEU A 11 48.40 -12.47 -26.10
CA LEU A 11 47.89 -13.19 -27.26
C LEU A 11 46.46 -13.67 -27.05
N LEU A 12 45.58 -13.19 -27.84
CA LEU A 12 44.56 -13.81 -28.70
C LEU A 12 44.06 -15.20 -28.35
N GLY A 13 42.75 -15.30 -28.25
CA GLY A 13 41.99 -16.55 -28.32
C GLY A 13 40.53 -16.28 -28.62
N THR A 14 40.22 -16.19 -29.88
CA THR A 14 38.86 -16.09 -30.46
C THR A 14 38.12 -17.40 -30.33
N ALA A 15 36.90 -17.40 -29.82
CA ALA A 15 35.92 -18.43 -30.17
C ALA A 15 34.49 -17.85 -30.11
N LEU A 16 33.91 -17.63 -31.26
CA LEU A 16 32.47 -17.49 -31.51
C LEU A 16 31.78 -18.82 -31.19
N LEU A 17 30.67 -18.75 -30.50
CA LEU A 17 29.57 -19.71 -30.68
C LEU A 17 28.24 -19.01 -30.49
N ILE A 18 27.57 -18.90 -31.62
CA ILE A 18 26.18 -18.49 -31.83
C ILE A 18 25.27 -19.56 -31.28
N GLY A 19 24.30 -19.17 -30.50
CA GLY A 19 23.22 -20.05 -30.03
C GLY A 19 21.97 -19.25 -29.73
N SER A 20 21.24 -18.89 -30.76
CA SER A 20 19.89 -18.37 -30.71
C SER A 20 18.93 -19.47 -30.29
N LEU A 21 18.20 -19.28 -29.20
CA LEU A 21 16.90 -19.94 -29.00
C LEU A 21 15.90 -18.93 -28.44
N SER A 22 15.00 -18.55 -29.33
CA SER A 22 13.75 -17.91 -29.04
C SER A 22 12.92 -18.79 -28.10
N GLY A 23 12.63 -18.31 -26.91
CA GLY A 23 11.61 -18.85 -26.03
C GLY A 23 10.68 -17.72 -25.62
N CYS A 24 9.56 -17.56 -26.33
CA CYS A 24 8.40 -16.85 -25.80
C CYS A 24 7.84 -17.68 -24.64
N GLY A 25 8.24 -17.35 -23.45
CA GLY A 25 7.59 -17.76 -22.22
C GLY A 25 6.80 -16.56 -21.74
N SER A 26 5.49 -16.69 -21.68
CA SER A 26 4.60 -15.81 -20.94
C SER A 26 5.08 -15.74 -19.50
N THR A 27 5.68 -14.63 -19.14
CA THR A 27 6.08 -14.36 -17.76
C THR A 27 4.81 -13.98 -17.01
N GLU A 28 4.22 -14.92 -16.30
CA GLU A 28 3.40 -14.60 -15.14
C GLU A 28 4.26 -13.75 -14.19
N PRO A 29 3.73 -12.72 -13.53
CA PRO A 29 4.47 -11.99 -12.53
C PRO A 29 4.72 -12.93 -11.34
N SER A 30 5.85 -13.61 -11.38
CA SER A 30 6.41 -14.38 -10.29
C SER A 30 6.77 -13.41 -9.18
N GLY A 31 6.23 -13.67 -7.99
CA GLY A 31 6.37 -12.89 -6.78
C GLY A 31 7.77 -12.39 -6.46
N GLY A 32 7.80 -11.27 -5.73
CA GLY A 32 8.96 -10.48 -5.42
C GLY A 32 10.21 -11.27 -5.04
N SER A 33 11.34 -10.80 -5.52
CA SER A 33 12.65 -11.33 -5.18
C SER A 33 12.98 -11.02 -3.72
N ASP A 34 13.46 -12.03 -2.99
CA ASP A 34 14.05 -11.88 -1.66
C ASP A 34 15.09 -10.74 -1.66
N GLY A 35 14.74 -9.58 -1.14
CA GLY A 35 15.65 -8.44 -1.04
C GLY A 35 15.11 -7.09 -1.54
N GLU A 36 13.92 -7.04 -2.17
CA GLU A 36 13.34 -5.79 -2.68
C GLU A 36 12.76 -4.90 -1.57
N TYR A 37 12.32 -5.50 -0.45
CA TYR A 37 11.75 -4.77 0.68
C TYR A 37 12.56 -4.97 1.95
N GLN A 38 12.74 -3.90 2.72
CA GLN A 38 13.27 -3.99 4.08
C GLN A 38 12.22 -4.61 5.01
N LYS A 39 12.67 -5.25 6.10
CA LYS A 39 11.74 -5.75 7.13
C LYS A 39 11.07 -4.59 7.84
N ILE A 40 9.75 -4.50 7.69
CA ILE A 40 8.91 -3.44 8.27
C ILE A 40 7.66 -4.12 8.87
N ASN A 41 7.33 -3.73 10.07
CA ASN A 41 6.05 -4.06 10.69
C ASN A 41 5.25 -2.75 10.82
N LEU A 42 4.06 -2.71 10.21
CA LEU A 42 3.15 -1.57 10.22
C LEU A 42 1.93 -1.87 11.08
N SER A 43 1.37 -0.83 11.66
CA SER A 43 0.09 -0.88 12.36
C SER A 43 -1.04 -0.34 11.50
N MET A 44 -2.22 -0.99 11.54
CA MET A 44 -3.43 -0.51 10.85
C MET A 44 -4.59 -0.39 11.84
N ALA A 45 -5.03 0.84 12.10
CA ALA A 45 -6.22 1.10 12.88
C ALA A 45 -7.48 0.91 12.04
N VAL A 46 -8.47 0.20 12.55
CA VAL A 46 -9.73 -0.08 11.86
C VAL A 46 -10.92 0.24 12.75
N ASN A 47 -11.92 0.93 12.21
CA ASN A 47 -13.13 1.31 12.93
C ASN A 47 -14.06 0.12 13.18
N GLY A 48 -14.25 -0.76 12.20
CA GLY A 48 -15.18 -1.89 12.31
C GLY A 48 -14.71 -2.97 13.27
N THR A 49 -15.67 -3.76 13.76
CA THR A 49 -15.36 -4.98 14.49
C THR A 49 -14.77 -6.05 13.57
N ASP A 50 -14.15 -7.09 14.11
CA ASP A 50 -13.47 -8.16 13.36
C ASP A 50 -14.28 -8.76 12.21
N THR A 51 -15.60 -8.77 12.32
CA THR A 51 -16.51 -9.37 11.34
C THR A 51 -17.09 -8.38 10.34
N GLN A 52 -16.80 -7.10 10.49
CA GLN A 52 -17.27 -6.07 9.56
C GLN A 52 -16.38 -5.99 8.32
N ILE A 53 -16.95 -5.49 7.23
CA ILE A 53 -16.32 -5.51 5.91
C ILE A 53 -14.99 -4.73 5.87
N ASP A 54 -14.87 -3.64 6.59
CA ASP A 54 -13.67 -2.84 6.71
C ASP A 54 -12.52 -3.62 7.37
N SER A 55 -12.79 -4.37 8.45
CA SER A 55 -11.81 -5.25 9.08
C SER A 55 -11.43 -6.45 8.21
N LEU A 56 -12.42 -7.07 7.55
CA LEU A 56 -12.15 -8.18 6.62
C LEU A 56 -11.27 -7.73 5.44
N VAL A 57 -11.54 -6.54 4.89
CA VAL A 57 -10.72 -5.97 3.81
C VAL A 57 -9.33 -5.61 4.33
N ALA A 58 -9.21 -5.07 5.54
CA ALA A 58 -7.92 -4.73 6.15
C ALA A 58 -7.04 -5.98 6.37
N HIS A 59 -7.60 -7.07 6.90
CA HIS A 59 -6.89 -8.34 7.03
C HIS A 59 -6.46 -8.90 5.68
N HIS A 60 -7.36 -8.94 4.69
CA HIS A 60 -6.99 -9.41 3.36
C HIS A 60 -5.92 -8.54 2.70
N PHE A 61 -5.95 -7.23 2.90
CA PHE A 61 -4.89 -6.33 2.45
C PHE A 61 -3.55 -6.65 3.14
N ALA A 62 -3.56 -6.88 4.45
CA ALA A 62 -2.37 -7.27 5.21
C ALA A 62 -1.76 -8.56 4.69
N ASP A 63 -2.58 -9.60 4.47
CA ASP A 63 -2.17 -10.90 3.92
C ASP A 63 -1.52 -10.73 2.53
N LEU A 64 -2.12 -9.92 1.65
CA LEU A 64 -1.57 -9.66 0.32
C LEU A 64 -0.24 -8.91 0.35
N VAL A 65 -0.07 -7.97 1.28
CA VAL A 65 1.18 -7.23 1.45
C VAL A 65 2.28 -8.16 1.95
N GLU A 66 1.98 -9.01 2.94
CA GLU A 66 2.92 -9.99 3.45
C GLU A 66 3.34 -10.98 2.36
N GLU A 67 2.38 -11.54 1.61
CA GLU A 67 2.64 -12.45 0.50
C GLU A 67 3.53 -11.80 -0.57
N ARG A 68 3.17 -10.59 -1.03
CA ARG A 68 3.88 -9.91 -2.13
C ARG A 68 5.25 -9.38 -1.74
N SER A 69 5.47 -9.12 -0.47
CA SER A 69 6.76 -8.70 0.06
C SER A 69 7.68 -9.87 0.45
N GLY A 70 7.22 -11.11 0.27
CA GLY A 70 7.95 -12.30 0.73
C GLY A 70 8.11 -12.34 2.26
N GLY A 71 7.12 -11.80 3.01
CA GLY A 71 7.15 -11.73 4.47
C GLY A 71 8.03 -10.59 5.03
N ASN A 72 8.52 -9.69 4.18
CA ASN A 72 9.34 -8.56 4.64
C ASN A 72 8.50 -7.39 5.18
N VAL A 73 7.28 -7.21 4.68
CA VAL A 73 6.35 -6.20 5.19
C VAL A 73 5.16 -6.91 5.81
N THR A 74 4.93 -6.67 7.10
CA THR A 74 3.77 -7.19 7.84
C THR A 74 2.90 -6.03 8.34
N ILE A 75 1.60 -6.28 8.49
CA ILE A 75 0.66 -5.28 8.99
C ILE A 75 -0.16 -5.89 10.13
N ASP A 76 -0.01 -5.34 11.31
CA ASP A 76 -0.86 -5.68 12.45
C ASP A 76 -2.17 -4.90 12.39
N VAL A 77 -3.28 -5.58 12.24
CA VAL A 77 -4.62 -4.99 12.13
C VAL A 77 -5.25 -4.87 13.52
N PHE A 78 -5.71 -3.68 13.88
CA PHE A 78 -6.32 -3.35 15.16
C PHE A 78 -7.77 -2.90 14.95
N PRO A 79 -8.75 -3.81 14.99
CA PRO A 79 -10.15 -3.51 14.77
C PRO A 79 -10.80 -2.82 15.98
N ASN A 80 -12.06 -2.36 15.77
CA ASN A 80 -12.92 -1.79 16.81
C ASN A 80 -12.30 -0.58 17.55
N ASP A 81 -11.53 0.24 16.81
CA ASP A 81 -10.84 1.40 17.39
C ASP A 81 -10.00 1.07 18.65
N THR A 82 -9.46 -0.15 18.74
CA THR A 82 -8.75 -0.64 19.95
C THR A 82 -7.56 0.23 20.32
N LEU A 83 -6.83 0.77 19.34
CA LEU A 83 -5.72 1.69 19.59
C LEU A 83 -6.16 3.02 20.22
N ALA A 84 -7.45 3.35 20.12
CA ALA A 84 -8.05 4.56 20.68
C ALA A 84 -9.07 4.26 21.80
N GLY A 85 -8.98 3.08 22.40
CA GLY A 85 -9.87 2.66 23.49
C GLY A 85 -11.33 2.44 23.07
N GLY A 86 -11.57 2.06 21.82
CA GLY A 86 -12.91 1.80 21.29
C GLY A 86 -13.71 3.06 20.93
N ASN A 87 -13.06 4.19 20.75
CA ASN A 87 -13.72 5.46 20.44
C ASN A 87 -13.35 5.92 19.03
N SER A 88 -14.32 5.93 18.12
CA SER A 88 -14.09 6.23 16.70
C SER A 88 -13.58 7.66 16.41
N THR A 89 -14.04 8.65 17.18
CA THR A 89 -13.53 10.03 17.03
C THR A 89 -12.06 10.10 17.41
N LYS A 90 -11.69 9.49 18.54
CA LYS A 90 -10.30 9.39 18.96
C LYS A 90 -9.46 8.52 18.02
N GLY A 91 -10.07 7.49 17.42
CA GLY A 91 -9.40 6.65 16.40
C GLY A 91 -8.96 7.46 15.21
N VAL A 92 -9.83 8.31 14.68
CA VAL A 92 -9.52 9.21 13.55
C VAL A 92 -8.46 10.25 13.95
N GLU A 93 -8.58 10.84 15.13
CA GLU A 93 -7.56 11.77 15.65
C GLU A 93 -6.21 11.08 15.83
N TYR A 94 -6.20 9.84 16.31
CA TYR A 94 -5.00 9.04 16.53
C TYR A 94 -4.24 8.78 15.22
N ILE A 95 -4.95 8.46 14.14
CA ILE A 95 -4.34 8.32 12.81
C ILE A 95 -3.78 9.67 12.33
N ALA A 96 -4.54 10.74 12.48
CA ALA A 96 -4.14 12.08 12.01
C ALA A 96 -2.86 12.60 12.65
N VAL A 97 -2.53 12.11 13.86
CA VAL A 97 -1.27 12.46 14.54
C VAL A 97 -0.17 11.41 14.36
N GLY A 98 -0.37 10.44 13.48
CA GLY A 98 0.61 9.39 13.19
C GLY A 98 0.70 8.31 14.25
N GLY A 99 -0.35 8.09 15.04
CA GLY A 99 -0.39 7.05 16.07
C GLY A 99 -0.55 5.63 15.49
N SER A 100 -0.96 5.51 14.24
CA SER A 100 -0.95 4.28 13.45
C SER A 100 -0.43 4.60 12.06
N ASP A 101 0.28 3.65 11.45
CA ASP A 101 0.87 3.81 10.12
C ASP A 101 -0.19 3.84 9.02
N LEU A 102 -1.26 3.06 9.21
CA LEU A 102 -2.37 2.92 8.27
C LEU A 102 -3.71 3.06 9.00
N GLY A 103 -4.77 3.37 8.24
CA GLY A 103 -6.14 3.39 8.74
C GLY A 103 -7.15 2.89 7.72
N ALA A 104 -8.13 2.10 8.18
CA ALA A 104 -9.27 1.66 7.38
C ALA A 104 -10.58 2.12 8.04
N TYR A 105 -11.10 3.24 7.56
CA TYR A 105 -12.25 3.92 8.14
C TYR A 105 -13.30 4.24 7.09
N ALA A 106 -14.56 4.08 7.43
CA ALA A 106 -15.64 4.58 6.60
C ALA A 106 -15.59 6.12 6.50
N THR A 107 -15.91 6.66 5.32
CA THR A 107 -15.86 8.13 5.07
C THR A 107 -16.74 8.92 6.04
N CYS A 108 -17.88 8.36 6.48
CA CYS A 108 -18.73 8.99 7.49
C CYS A 108 -18.06 9.12 8.87
N VAL A 109 -17.14 8.22 9.21
CA VAL A 109 -16.36 8.31 10.46
C VAL A 109 -15.24 9.34 10.31
N LEU A 110 -14.58 9.39 9.14
CA LEU A 110 -13.59 10.41 8.80
C LEU A 110 -14.19 11.82 8.78
N ALA A 111 -15.52 11.97 8.69
CA ALA A 111 -16.20 13.24 8.81
C ALA A 111 -16.01 13.93 10.18
N ASN A 112 -15.61 13.20 11.21
CA ASN A 112 -15.21 13.78 12.49
C ASN A 112 -13.93 14.65 12.37
N LEU A 113 -13.06 14.35 11.41
CA LEU A 113 -11.86 15.11 11.11
C LEU A 113 -12.11 16.18 10.04
N GLU A 114 -12.85 15.84 9.00
CA GLU A 114 -13.19 16.71 7.88
C GLU A 114 -14.66 16.48 7.46
N PRO A 115 -15.58 17.39 7.81
CA PRO A 115 -17.02 17.22 7.56
C PRO A 115 -17.39 16.92 6.10
N LYS A 116 -16.59 17.38 5.13
CA LYS A 116 -16.83 17.12 3.71
C LYS A 116 -16.67 15.64 3.33
N MET A 117 -16.04 14.83 4.18
CA MET A 117 -15.95 13.39 3.97
C MET A 117 -17.32 12.69 3.99
N SER A 118 -18.34 13.30 4.59
CA SER A 118 -19.70 12.74 4.62
C SER A 118 -20.50 12.91 3.32
N VAL A 119 -20.00 13.62 2.32
CA VAL A 119 -20.78 13.97 1.12
C VAL A 119 -21.31 12.74 0.38
N ALA A 120 -20.56 11.66 0.29
CA ALA A 120 -20.99 10.43 -0.38
C ALA A 120 -22.02 9.63 0.42
N THR A 121 -22.24 9.95 1.70
CA THR A 121 -23.20 9.28 2.57
C THR A 121 -24.50 10.05 2.73
N LEU A 122 -24.62 11.18 2.05
CA LEU A 122 -25.88 11.95 2.04
C LEU A 122 -26.99 11.14 1.36
N PRO A 123 -28.21 11.16 1.89
CA PRO A 123 -29.34 10.50 1.26
C PRO A 123 -29.51 10.97 -0.19
N TRP A 124 -29.85 10.03 -1.07
CA TRP A 124 -30.16 10.30 -2.49
C TRP A 124 -29.01 10.86 -3.34
N SER A 125 -27.75 10.81 -2.84
CA SER A 125 -26.58 11.24 -3.61
C SER A 125 -26.34 10.41 -4.86
N PHE A 126 -26.78 9.16 -4.86
CA PHE A 126 -26.61 8.23 -5.97
C PHE A 126 -27.93 7.52 -6.30
N THR A 127 -28.17 7.26 -7.57
CA THR A 127 -29.34 6.53 -8.06
C THR A 127 -29.11 5.03 -8.16
N SER A 128 -27.84 4.61 -8.14
CA SER A 128 -27.45 3.20 -8.19
C SER A 128 -26.06 2.99 -7.58
N TYR A 129 -25.79 1.75 -7.18
CA TYR A 129 -24.47 1.34 -6.71
C TYR A 129 -23.38 1.53 -7.79
N GLN A 130 -23.73 1.24 -9.05
CA GLN A 130 -22.80 1.40 -10.18
C GLN A 130 -22.41 2.89 -10.36
N GLN A 131 -23.36 3.81 -10.27
CA GLN A 131 -23.07 5.24 -10.33
C GLN A 131 -22.18 5.69 -9.16
N ALA A 132 -22.48 5.23 -7.94
CA ALA A 132 -21.65 5.55 -6.78
C ALA A 132 -20.21 5.11 -6.99
N ARG A 133 -20.00 3.88 -7.43
CA ARG A 133 -18.68 3.32 -7.72
C ARG A 133 -17.95 4.11 -8.80
N GLN A 134 -18.62 4.42 -9.92
CA GLN A 134 -18.02 5.20 -10.99
C GLN A 134 -17.56 6.57 -10.52
N VAL A 135 -18.35 7.27 -9.69
CA VAL A 135 -17.97 8.58 -9.15
C VAL A 135 -16.76 8.46 -8.23
N ILE A 136 -16.73 7.48 -7.34
CA ILE A 136 -15.59 7.27 -6.43
C ILE A 136 -14.32 6.93 -7.22
N ASP A 137 -14.41 6.03 -8.19
CA ASP A 137 -13.25 5.56 -8.96
C ASP A 137 -12.67 6.66 -9.89
N THR A 138 -13.48 7.64 -10.29
CA THR A 138 -13.03 8.68 -11.23
C THR A 138 -12.65 10.01 -10.58
N THR A 139 -13.45 10.49 -9.65
CA THR A 139 -13.28 11.85 -9.07
C THR A 139 -13.34 11.87 -7.55
N GLY A 140 -14.19 11.06 -6.95
CA GLY A 140 -14.47 11.07 -5.52
C GLY A 140 -13.26 10.65 -4.69
N GLY A 141 -12.56 9.60 -5.12
CA GLY A 141 -11.34 9.12 -4.45
C GLY A 141 -10.28 10.20 -4.38
N ALA A 142 -9.98 10.86 -5.50
CA ALA A 142 -9.01 11.96 -5.55
C ALA A 142 -9.45 13.17 -4.73
N TYR A 143 -10.75 13.46 -4.69
CA TYR A 143 -11.29 14.52 -3.85
C TYR A 143 -11.09 14.24 -2.36
N TYR A 144 -11.40 13.01 -1.91
CA TYR A 144 -11.20 12.60 -0.53
C TYR A 144 -9.72 12.55 -0.13
N ALA A 145 -8.85 12.04 -1.00
CA ALA A 145 -7.41 12.05 -0.76
C ALA A 145 -6.92 13.47 -0.49
N LYS A 146 -7.30 14.44 -1.32
CA LYS A 146 -6.94 15.84 -1.14
C LYS A 146 -7.44 16.46 0.17
N LEU A 147 -8.63 16.05 0.65
CA LEU A 147 -9.14 16.50 1.94
C LEU A 147 -8.33 15.95 3.10
N LEU A 148 -7.89 14.68 3.00
CA LEU A 148 -7.10 14.01 4.03
C LEU A 148 -5.66 14.52 4.05
N GLU A 149 -5.05 14.77 2.89
CA GLU A 149 -3.71 15.39 2.79
C GLU A 149 -3.63 16.70 3.57
N ALA A 150 -4.68 17.54 3.51
CA ALA A 150 -4.76 18.79 4.26
C ALA A 150 -4.81 18.57 5.79
N LYS A 151 -5.02 17.33 6.23
CA LYS A 151 -5.03 16.90 7.64
C LYS A 151 -3.82 16.08 8.03
N GLY A 152 -2.83 15.92 7.12
CA GLY A 152 -1.62 15.16 7.35
C GLY A 152 -1.76 13.65 7.12
N ILE A 153 -2.85 13.21 6.50
CA ILE A 153 -3.10 11.81 6.14
C ILE A 153 -2.90 11.68 4.62
N THR A 154 -2.03 10.75 4.19
CA THR A 154 -1.68 10.50 2.77
C THR A 154 -2.04 9.08 2.36
#